data_48d437cc8aa9f92803f853e516ab4a0e
#
_entry.id   48d437cc8aa9f92803f853e516ab4a0e
#
_cell.length_a   1.000
_cell.length_b   1.000
_cell.length_c   1.000
_cell.angle_alpha   90.00
_cell.angle_beta   90.00
_cell.angle_gamma   90.00
#
_symmetry.space_group_name_H-M   'P 1'
#
loop_
_entity.id
_entity.type
_entity.pdbx_description
1 polymer ?
#
loop_
_entity_poly.entity_id
_entity_poly.type
_entity_poly.pdbx_seq_one_letter_code
_entity_poly.pdbx_strand_id
1 'polypeptide(L)'
;MKKIMMTLAAVAVAATMNAQVYLGGTLGFTSTKADTEGAKATTNFEIKPEVGYNLDENWAVGIALGFSSTKAGDADAVTTFEVAPYARYTFAKLDKVNFFLDGEVSYKTMKDTYNKFGIHIKPGVAVNVNDKVSFVAKLGTDGLGWTNTKDKVTDVKTNKFGLDLSTLGLEFGMYYNF
;
A
#
# COMPACT_ATOMS: atom_id res chain seq x y z
N MET A 1 2.09 19.84 -8.64
CA MET A 1 0.87 19.54 -7.86
C MET A 1 -0.41 19.66 -8.70
N LYS A 2 -0.70 20.77 -9.42
CA LYS A 2 -1.92 20.92 -10.24
C LYS A 2 -2.12 19.79 -11.28
N LYS A 3 -1.07 19.33 -11.96
CA LYS A 3 -1.18 18.26 -12.98
C LYS A 3 -1.55 16.90 -12.36
N ILE A 4 -1.05 16.57 -11.18
CA ILE A 4 -1.39 15.32 -10.46
C ILE A 4 -2.85 15.35 -9.99
N MET A 5 -3.32 16.48 -9.47
CA MET A 5 -4.73 16.66 -9.08
C MET A 5 -5.67 16.56 -10.30
N MET A 6 -5.27 17.11 -11.45
CA MET A 6 -6.06 17.00 -12.69
C MET A 6 -6.12 15.56 -13.22
N THR A 7 -5.02 14.80 -13.10
CA THR A 7 -5.01 13.39 -13.50
C THR A 7 -5.87 12.54 -12.56
N LEU A 8 -5.82 12.76 -11.25
CA LEU A 8 -6.69 12.10 -10.27
C LEU A 8 -8.17 12.46 -10.51
N ALA A 9 -8.47 13.72 -10.81
CA ALA A 9 -9.83 14.15 -11.14
C ALA A 9 -10.34 13.53 -12.46
N ALA A 10 -9.49 13.41 -13.49
CA ALA A 10 -9.85 12.77 -14.75
C ALA A 10 -10.10 11.25 -14.58
N VAL A 11 -9.33 10.58 -13.75
CA VAL A 11 -9.55 9.17 -13.39
C VAL A 11 -10.86 9.03 -12.61
N ALA A 12 -11.16 9.91 -11.67
CA ALA A 12 -12.42 9.90 -10.91
C ALA A 12 -13.64 10.11 -11.83
N VAL A 13 -13.55 11.01 -12.84
CA VAL A 13 -14.64 11.24 -13.80
C VAL A 13 -14.82 10.04 -14.73
N ALA A 14 -13.75 9.40 -15.20
CA ALA A 14 -13.85 8.18 -16.00
C ALA A 14 -14.45 7.01 -15.20
N ALA A 15 -14.22 6.98 -13.89
CA ALA A 15 -14.76 5.97 -12.97
C ALA A 15 -16.28 6.04 -12.83
N THR A 16 -16.89 7.23 -12.95
CA THR A 16 -18.35 7.40 -12.77
C THR A 16 -19.19 6.76 -13.88
N MET A 17 -18.57 6.29 -14.95
CA MET A 17 -19.28 5.68 -16.09
C MET A 17 -19.35 4.14 -16.03
N ASN A 18 -18.69 3.49 -15.09
CA ASN A 18 -18.69 2.03 -14.93
C ASN A 18 -18.76 1.62 -13.45
N ALA A 19 -19.79 0.92 -13.07
CA ALA A 19 -19.99 0.34 -11.73
C ALA A 19 -18.89 -0.67 -11.29
N GLN A 20 -17.85 -0.84 -12.09
CA GLN A 20 -16.72 -1.76 -11.83
C GLN A 20 -15.48 -1.06 -11.30
N VAL A 21 -15.44 0.27 -11.27
CA VAL A 21 -14.30 1.03 -10.76
C VAL A 21 -14.46 1.29 -9.28
N TYR A 22 -13.39 1.15 -8.53
CA TYR A 22 -13.31 1.63 -7.16
C TYR A 22 -12.14 2.59 -6.98
N LEU A 23 -12.34 3.54 -6.10
CA LEU A 23 -11.33 4.51 -5.66
C LEU A 23 -11.22 4.43 -4.14
N GLY A 24 -10.02 4.50 -3.64
CA GLY A 24 -9.80 4.48 -2.21
C GLY A 24 -8.35 4.62 -1.85
N GLY A 25 -7.96 3.94 -0.79
CA GLY A 25 -6.59 3.89 -0.35
C GLY A 25 -6.48 3.49 1.10
N THR A 26 -5.24 3.32 1.54
CA THR A 26 -4.91 2.96 2.89
C THR A 26 -4.02 4.00 3.55
N LEU A 27 -4.08 4.04 4.88
CA LEU A 27 -3.22 4.82 5.75
C LEU A 27 -2.45 3.88 6.65
N GLY A 28 -1.17 4.12 6.81
CA GLY A 28 -0.30 3.42 7.74
C GLY A 28 0.34 4.39 8.71
N PHE A 29 0.41 4.00 9.97
CA PHE A 29 1.15 4.74 10.99
C PHE A 29 1.89 3.76 11.89
N THR A 30 3.19 4.00 12.08
CA THR A 30 4.02 3.19 12.99
C THR A 30 4.88 4.13 13.82
N SER A 31 5.00 3.84 15.11
CA SER A 31 5.96 4.49 15.98
C SER A 31 6.70 3.44 16.78
N THR A 32 8.01 3.38 16.63
CA THR A 32 8.88 2.41 17.32
C THR A 32 9.88 3.16 18.15
N LYS A 33 9.96 2.81 19.44
CA LYS A 33 10.95 3.34 20.38
C LYS A 33 11.64 2.18 21.07
N ALA A 34 12.97 2.17 21.11
CA ALA A 34 13.71 1.22 21.93
C ALA A 34 13.51 1.54 23.42
N ASP A 35 13.40 0.51 24.24
CA ASP A 35 13.22 0.66 25.70
C ASP A 35 14.61 0.84 26.38
N THR A 36 15.33 1.86 25.95
CA THR A 36 16.62 2.26 26.50
C THR A 36 16.58 3.74 26.85
N GLU A 37 17.27 4.11 27.93
CA GLU A 37 17.34 5.49 28.39
C GLU A 37 17.95 6.39 27.29
N GLY A 38 17.25 7.49 26.96
CA GLY A 38 17.65 8.39 25.87
C GLY A 38 17.25 7.96 24.46
N ALA A 39 16.66 6.77 24.27
CA ALA A 39 16.20 6.33 22.94
C ALA A 39 15.09 7.25 22.41
N LYS A 40 15.25 7.68 21.16
CA LYS A 40 14.25 8.47 20.42
C LYS A 40 13.39 7.58 19.55
N ALA A 41 12.10 7.94 19.42
CA ALA A 41 11.18 7.18 18.59
C ALA A 41 11.48 7.38 17.09
N THR A 42 11.34 6.32 16.31
CA THR A 42 11.21 6.37 14.86
C THR A 42 9.74 6.32 14.50
N THR A 43 9.25 7.34 13.81
CA THR A 43 7.86 7.45 13.39
C THR A 43 7.79 7.34 11.87
N ASN A 44 6.87 6.51 11.36
CA ASN A 44 6.56 6.40 9.96
C ASN A 44 5.07 6.68 9.74
N PHE A 45 4.77 7.53 8.78
CA PHE A 45 3.43 7.80 8.28
C PHE A 45 3.38 7.46 6.80
N GLU A 46 2.36 6.73 6.38
CA GLU A 46 2.16 6.34 5.00
C GLU A 46 0.73 6.61 4.54
N ILE A 47 0.58 7.12 3.33
CA ILE A 47 -0.69 7.24 2.62
C ILE A 47 -0.54 6.58 1.25
N LYS A 48 -1.51 5.73 0.90
CA LYS A 48 -1.50 4.92 -0.32
C LYS A 48 -2.85 5.04 -1.04
N PRO A 49 -3.09 6.11 -1.83
CA PRO A 49 -4.25 6.18 -2.71
C PRO A 49 -4.20 5.05 -3.75
N GLU A 50 -5.37 4.49 -4.02
CA GLU A 50 -5.56 3.36 -4.92
C GLU A 50 -6.73 3.60 -5.88
N VAL A 51 -6.56 3.16 -7.12
CA VAL A 51 -7.65 3.01 -8.08
C VAL A 51 -7.63 1.59 -8.61
N GLY A 52 -8.80 0.98 -8.71
CA GLY A 52 -8.91 -0.38 -9.23
C GLY A 52 -10.17 -0.59 -10.05
N TYR A 53 -10.21 -1.71 -10.75
CA TYR A 53 -11.27 -2.15 -11.61
C TYR A 53 -11.62 -3.61 -11.31
N ASN A 54 -12.89 -3.87 -11.01
CA ASN A 54 -13.41 -5.21 -10.81
C ASN A 54 -13.61 -5.86 -12.18
N LEU A 55 -12.85 -6.91 -12.48
CA LEU A 55 -12.97 -7.67 -13.74
C LEU A 55 -14.19 -8.57 -13.69
N ASP A 56 -14.42 -9.18 -12.54
CA ASP A 56 -15.56 -10.01 -12.23
C ASP A 56 -15.83 -10.00 -10.70
N GLU A 57 -16.67 -10.93 -10.23
CA GLU A 57 -17.00 -11.02 -8.80
C GLU A 57 -15.82 -11.34 -7.88
N ASN A 58 -14.77 -11.99 -8.39
CA ASN A 58 -13.64 -12.48 -7.61
C ASN A 58 -12.34 -11.76 -7.94
N TRP A 59 -12.21 -11.23 -9.15
CA TRP A 59 -10.98 -10.62 -9.62
C TRP A 59 -11.09 -9.12 -9.80
N ALA A 60 -10.07 -8.41 -9.34
CA ALA A 60 -9.88 -7.01 -9.63
C ALA A 60 -8.41 -6.73 -9.95
N VAL A 61 -8.16 -5.66 -10.68
CA VAL A 61 -6.81 -5.14 -10.93
C VAL A 61 -6.76 -3.69 -10.51
N GLY A 62 -5.60 -3.21 -10.09
CA GLY A 62 -5.47 -1.83 -9.66
C GLY A 62 -4.03 -1.37 -9.57
N ILE A 63 -3.90 -0.12 -9.18
CA ILE A 63 -2.62 0.52 -8.90
C ILE A 63 -2.71 1.33 -7.62
N ALA A 64 -1.73 1.17 -6.76
CA ALA A 64 -1.53 1.98 -5.57
C ALA A 64 -0.32 2.91 -5.75
N LEU A 65 -0.43 4.13 -5.24
CA LEU A 65 0.65 5.12 -5.21
C LEU A 65 0.98 5.43 -3.75
N GLY A 66 2.10 4.91 -3.25
CA GLY A 66 2.53 5.09 -1.87
C GLY A 66 3.37 6.35 -1.67
N PHE A 67 3.06 7.08 -0.62
CA PHE A 67 3.88 8.18 -0.11
C PHE A 67 4.10 7.94 1.37
N SER A 68 5.34 7.76 1.79
CA SER A 68 5.66 7.62 3.20
C SER A 68 6.70 8.63 3.65
N SER A 69 6.60 9.01 4.93
CA SER A 69 7.54 9.91 5.59
C SER A 69 8.01 9.25 6.88
N THR A 70 9.32 9.01 6.97
CA THR A 70 9.95 8.41 8.14
C THR A 70 10.82 9.44 8.83
N LYS A 71 10.60 9.63 10.13
CA LYS A 71 11.40 10.51 10.97
C LYS A 71 12.02 9.71 12.13
N ALA A 72 13.33 9.70 12.21
CA ALA A 72 14.09 9.03 13.27
C ALA A 72 14.59 10.07 14.28
N GLY A 73 13.95 10.12 15.44
CA GLY A 73 14.30 11.08 16.50
C GLY A 73 14.20 12.52 16.02
N ASP A 74 15.32 13.26 16.14
CA ASP A 74 15.41 14.67 15.73
C ASP A 74 15.93 14.84 14.29
N ALA A 75 16.23 13.76 13.59
CA ALA A 75 16.68 13.81 12.20
C ALA A 75 15.59 14.37 11.27
N ASP A 76 16.00 14.89 10.12
CA ASP A 76 15.08 15.32 9.08
C ASP A 76 14.24 14.13 8.57
N ALA A 77 12.98 14.42 8.25
CA ALA A 77 12.09 13.40 7.71
C ALA A 77 12.51 12.99 6.29
N VAL A 78 12.60 11.70 6.06
CA VAL A 78 12.92 11.13 4.74
C VAL A 78 11.65 10.65 4.07
N THR A 79 11.44 11.07 2.81
CA THR A 79 10.26 10.70 2.04
C THR A 79 10.56 9.56 1.08
N THR A 80 9.66 8.60 1.01
CA THR A 80 9.68 7.49 0.07
C THR A 80 8.47 7.57 -0.85
N PHE A 81 8.65 7.26 -2.12
CA PHE A 81 7.59 7.12 -3.11
C PHE A 81 7.53 5.68 -3.60
N GLU A 82 6.31 5.17 -3.79
CA GLU A 82 6.04 3.81 -4.26
C GLU A 82 5.00 3.82 -5.38
N VAL A 83 5.19 2.95 -6.37
CA VAL A 83 4.18 2.59 -7.37
C VAL A 83 3.99 1.09 -7.30
N ALA A 84 2.76 0.65 -7.13
CA ALA A 84 2.43 -0.75 -6.87
C ALA A 84 1.18 -1.18 -7.65
N PRO A 85 1.30 -1.61 -8.92
CA PRO A 85 0.24 -2.34 -9.59
C PRO A 85 -0.02 -3.68 -8.91
N TYR A 86 -1.29 -4.08 -8.84
CA TYR A 86 -1.70 -5.32 -8.21
C TYR A 86 -2.87 -5.99 -8.94
N ALA A 87 -2.97 -7.30 -8.75
CA ALA A 87 -4.15 -8.10 -9.04
C ALA A 87 -4.69 -8.65 -7.72
N ARG A 88 -5.98 -8.48 -7.49
CA ARG A 88 -6.70 -8.95 -6.31
C ARG A 88 -7.54 -10.16 -6.63
N TYR A 89 -7.45 -11.18 -5.80
CA TYR A 89 -8.34 -12.33 -5.82
C TYR A 89 -9.11 -12.43 -4.50
N THR A 90 -10.44 -12.28 -4.58
CA THR A 90 -11.35 -12.47 -3.45
C THR A 90 -11.75 -13.94 -3.37
N PHE A 91 -11.21 -14.66 -2.38
CA PHE A 91 -11.38 -16.10 -2.25
C PHE A 91 -12.50 -16.51 -1.29
N ALA A 92 -12.97 -15.60 -0.43
CA ALA A 92 -14.09 -15.86 0.46
C ALA A 92 -14.96 -14.59 0.63
N LYS A 93 -16.27 -14.78 0.49
CA LYS A 93 -17.29 -13.73 0.65
C LYS A 93 -18.30 -14.21 1.67
N LEU A 94 -18.40 -13.51 2.79
CA LEU A 94 -19.28 -13.80 3.90
C LEU A 94 -20.16 -12.56 4.13
N ASP A 95 -21.40 -12.59 3.69
CA ASP A 95 -22.34 -11.47 3.83
C ASP A 95 -21.67 -10.09 3.58
N LYS A 96 -21.15 -9.47 4.65
CA LYS A 96 -20.49 -8.16 4.60
C LYS A 96 -18.96 -8.21 4.62
N VAL A 97 -18.36 -9.40 4.73
CA VAL A 97 -16.90 -9.53 4.90
C VAL A 97 -16.32 -10.31 3.73
N ASN A 98 -15.36 -9.71 3.04
CA ASN A 98 -14.63 -10.33 1.94
C ASN A 98 -13.18 -10.52 2.34
N PHE A 99 -12.64 -11.71 2.10
CA PHE A 99 -11.21 -12.01 2.25
C PHE A 99 -10.55 -12.08 0.89
N PHE A 100 -9.41 -11.44 0.75
CA PHE A 100 -8.71 -11.35 -0.52
C PHE A 100 -7.19 -11.50 -0.38
N LEU A 101 -6.56 -11.78 -1.51
CA LEU A 101 -5.11 -11.76 -1.70
C LEU A 101 -4.78 -10.75 -2.79
N ASP A 102 -3.87 -9.84 -2.54
CA ASP A 102 -3.29 -8.95 -3.53
C ASP A 102 -1.94 -9.51 -3.98
N GLY A 103 -1.83 -9.88 -5.26
CA GLY A 103 -0.56 -10.12 -5.93
C GLY A 103 -0.02 -8.79 -6.45
N GLU A 104 1.02 -8.26 -5.82
CA GLU A 104 1.54 -6.91 -6.06
C GLU A 104 2.95 -6.96 -6.65
N VAL A 105 3.20 -6.11 -7.64
CA VAL A 105 4.54 -5.76 -8.08
C VAL A 105 4.81 -4.32 -7.65
N SER A 106 5.86 -4.08 -6.87
CA SER A 106 6.13 -2.76 -6.31
C SER A 106 7.49 -2.23 -6.72
N TYR A 107 7.53 -0.94 -6.97
CA TYR A 107 8.77 -0.18 -7.09
C TYR A 107 8.74 0.98 -6.11
N LYS A 108 9.66 0.96 -5.15
CA LYS A 108 9.78 1.95 -4.08
C LYS A 108 11.12 2.67 -4.21
N THR A 109 11.11 3.98 -4.11
CA THR A 109 12.33 4.79 -4.14
C THR A 109 12.38 5.76 -2.98
N MET A 110 13.50 5.79 -2.28
CA MET A 110 13.88 6.80 -1.31
C MET A 110 14.98 7.64 -1.91
N LYS A 111 14.80 8.98 -1.87
CA LYS A 111 15.79 9.90 -2.43
C LYS A 111 17.16 9.66 -1.78
N ASP A 112 18.19 9.59 -2.62
CA ASP A 112 19.61 9.48 -2.24
C ASP A 112 19.97 8.28 -1.33
N THR A 113 19.02 7.33 -1.10
CA THR A 113 19.21 6.20 -0.19
C THR A 113 19.12 4.87 -0.91
N TYR A 114 17.95 4.49 -1.43
CA TYR A 114 17.76 3.20 -2.10
C TYR A 114 16.68 3.21 -3.17
N ASN A 115 16.74 2.21 -4.04
CA ASN A 115 15.64 1.74 -4.87
C ASN A 115 15.30 0.30 -4.46
N LYS A 116 14.01 0.00 -4.31
CA LYS A 116 13.52 -1.31 -3.93
C LYS A 116 12.48 -1.77 -4.96
N PHE A 117 12.71 -2.94 -5.54
CA PHE A 117 11.75 -3.64 -6.38
C PHE A 117 11.26 -4.88 -5.65
N GLY A 118 9.97 -5.17 -5.72
CA GLY A 118 9.41 -6.33 -5.04
C GLY A 118 8.24 -6.97 -5.79
N ILE A 119 8.03 -8.26 -5.49
CA ILE A 119 6.85 -9.03 -5.88
C ILE A 119 6.30 -9.67 -4.62
N HIS A 120 5.04 -9.41 -4.29
CA HIS A 120 4.46 -9.73 -2.99
C HIS A 120 3.07 -10.32 -3.12
N ILE A 121 2.71 -11.19 -2.18
CA ILE A 121 1.33 -11.62 -1.95
C ILE A 121 0.92 -11.09 -0.58
N LYS A 122 -0.11 -10.26 -0.55
CA LYS A 122 -0.59 -9.57 0.66
C LYS A 122 -2.03 -9.97 0.95
N PRO A 123 -2.29 -10.65 2.07
CA PRO A 123 -3.66 -10.93 2.48
C PRO A 123 -4.34 -9.66 3.00
N GLY A 124 -5.65 -9.59 2.80
CA GLY A 124 -6.48 -8.51 3.30
C GLY A 124 -7.92 -8.94 3.54
N VAL A 125 -8.62 -8.09 4.24
CA VAL A 125 -10.05 -8.21 4.53
C VAL A 125 -10.75 -6.90 4.21
N ALA A 126 -11.92 -6.98 3.58
CA ALA A 126 -12.79 -5.85 3.34
C ALA A 126 -14.13 -6.08 4.05
N VAL A 127 -14.63 -5.06 4.76
CA VAL A 127 -15.93 -5.05 5.40
C VAL A 127 -16.82 -4.06 4.66
N ASN A 128 -17.83 -4.56 3.97
CA ASN A 128 -18.79 -3.76 3.21
C ASN A 128 -19.80 -3.11 4.18
N VAL A 129 -19.75 -1.78 4.27
CA VAL A 129 -20.70 -1.00 5.06
C VAL A 129 -22.03 -0.90 4.31
N ASN A 130 -21.94 -0.71 3.00
CA ASN A 130 -23.04 -0.70 2.05
C ASN A 130 -22.49 -1.08 0.65
N ASP A 131 -23.35 -1.01 -0.38
CA ASP A 131 -22.99 -1.40 -1.74
C ASP A 131 -21.84 -0.54 -2.35
N LYS A 132 -21.59 0.64 -1.78
CA LYS A 132 -20.60 1.58 -2.29
C LYS A 132 -19.37 1.72 -1.43
N VAL A 133 -19.46 1.47 -0.14
CA VAL A 133 -18.38 1.76 0.82
C VAL A 133 -17.92 0.50 1.52
N SER A 134 -16.62 0.26 1.47
CA SER A 134 -15.96 -0.84 2.18
C SER A 134 -14.79 -0.31 3.02
N PHE A 135 -14.71 -0.72 4.28
CA PHE A 135 -13.47 -0.58 5.05
C PHE A 135 -12.56 -1.76 4.77
N VAL A 136 -11.27 -1.49 4.66
CA VAL A 136 -10.27 -2.51 4.39
C VAL A 136 -9.15 -2.50 5.41
N ALA A 137 -8.65 -3.70 5.69
CA ALA A 137 -7.39 -3.90 6.38
C ALA A 137 -6.56 -4.90 5.59
N LYS A 138 -5.30 -4.55 5.32
CA LYS A 138 -4.37 -5.44 4.61
C LYS A 138 -2.97 -5.34 5.21
N LEU A 139 -2.16 -6.37 4.97
CA LEU A 139 -0.75 -6.32 5.33
C LEU A 139 -0.04 -5.37 4.36
N GLY A 140 0.47 -4.26 4.90
CA GLY A 140 1.17 -3.24 4.13
C GLY A 140 2.65 -3.49 3.93
N THR A 141 3.23 -4.36 4.78
CA THR A 141 4.62 -4.80 4.66
C THR A 141 4.80 -5.84 3.55
N ASP A 142 5.98 -6.40 3.44
CA ASP A 142 6.38 -7.25 2.31
C ASP A 142 5.53 -8.54 2.15
N GLY A 143 4.64 -8.89 3.12
CA GLY A 143 3.78 -10.08 3.01
C GLY A 143 4.61 -11.35 2.78
N LEU A 144 4.14 -12.23 1.89
CA LEU A 144 4.96 -13.28 1.29
C LEU A 144 5.53 -12.76 -0.02
N GLY A 145 6.85 -12.63 -0.14
CA GLY A 145 7.40 -12.08 -1.36
C GLY A 145 8.91 -12.10 -1.49
N TRP A 146 9.33 -11.59 -2.63
CA TRP A 146 10.72 -11.36 -2.96
C TRP A 146 10.96 -9.87 -3.16
N THR A 147 12.11 -9.41 -2.68
CA THR A 147 12.52 -8.00 -2.76
C THR A 147 13.98 -7.91 -3.19
N ASN A 148 14.26 -7.03 -4.13
CA ASN A 148 15.59 -6.57 -4.48
C ASN A 148 15.74 -5.11 -4.07
N THR A 149 16.70 -4.82 -3.22
CA THR A 149 17.04 -3.47 -2.77
C THR A 149 18.42 -3.11 -3.29
N LYS A 150 18.50 -1.98 -4.00
CA LYS A 150 19.76 -1.38 -4.43
C LYS A 150 20.01 -0.12 -3.60
N ASP A 151 21.07 -0.14 -2.81
CA ASP A 151 21.56 1.02 -2.09
C ASP A 151 22.22 1.99 -3.09
N LYS A 152 21.89 3.27 -3.02
CA LYS A 152 22.39 4.30 -3.95
C LYS A 152 23.74 4.86 -3.56
N VAL A 153 24.15 4.68 -2.30
CA VAL A 153 25.41 5.19 -1.77
C VAL A 153 26.53 4.18 -1.99
N THR A 154 26.26 2.92 -1.66
CA THR A 154 27.25 1.84 -1.72
C THR A 154 27.19 1.02 -3.01
N ASP A 155 26.16 1.21 -3.84
CA ASP A 155 25.81 0.43 -5.03
C ASP A 155 25.60 -1.07 -4.76
N VAL A 156 25.47 -1.46 -3.50
CA VAL A 156 25.23 -2.84 -3.06
C VAL A 156 23.80 -3.23 -3.34
N LYS A 157 23.61 -4.45 -3.88
CA LYS A 157 22.30 -5.06 -4.10
C LYS A 157 22.05 -6.14 -3.06
N THR A 158 20.89 -6.10 -2.43
CA THR A 158 20.43 -7.11 -1.47
C THR A 158 19.14 -7.74 -1.95
N ASN A 159 19.11 -9.07 -1.98
CA ASN A 159 17.91 -9.84 -2.26
C ASN A 159 17.37 -10.44 -0.97
N LYS A 160 16.08 -10.29 -0.74
CA LYS A 160 15.37 -10.89 0.39
C LYS A 160 14.17 -11.67 -0.16
N PHE A 161 14.01 -12.91 0.26
CA PHE A 161 12.79 -13.69 0.09
C PHE A 161 12.29 -14.10 1.48
N GLY A 162 11.01 -13.97 1.74
CA GLY A 162 10.47 -14.32 3.03
C GLY A 162 8.98 -14.03 3.19
N LEU A 163 8.48 -14.41 4.34
CA LEU A 163 7.13 -14.13 4.81
C LEU A 163 7.22 -13.15 5.99
N ASP A 164 6.59 -12.00 5.84
CA ASP A 164 6.46 -10.99 6.90
C ASP A 164 4.97 -10.75 7.17
N LEU A 165 4.50 -11.31 8.28
CA LEU A 165 3.13 -11.15 8.77
C LEU A 165 3.09 -10.28 10.03
N SER A 166 4.06 -9.39 10.21
CA SER A 166 4.11 -8.54 11.38
C SER A 166 2.92 -7.57 11.41
N THR A 167 2.31 -7.42 12.57
CA THR A 167 1.20 -6.49 12.79
C THR A 167 1.61 -5.02 12.65
N LEU A 168 2.91 -4.74 12.70
CA LEU A 168 3.46 -3.39 12.50
C LEU A 168 3.27 -2.84 11.09
N GLY A 169 2.91 -3.72 10.14
CA GLY A 169 2.64 -3.33 8.75
C GLY A 169 1.18 -3.37 8.36
N LEU A 170 0.24 -3.36 9.30
CA LEU A 170 -1.18 -3.28 8.98
C LEU A 170 -1.50 -1.89 8.39
N GLU A 171 -2.15 -1.91 7.24
CA GLU A 171 -2.71 -0.75 6.58
C GLU A 171 -4.23 -0.79 6.71
N PHE A 172 -4.83 0.33 7.12
CA PHE A 172 -6.27 0.49 7.18
C PHE A 172 -6.72 1.51 6.15
N GLY A 173 -7.84 1.27 5.53
CA GLY A 173 -8.33 2.15 4.49
C GLY A 173 -9.81 1.99 4.19
N MET A 174 -10.21 2.66 3.13
CA MET A 174 -11.58 2.68 2.66
C MET A 174 -11.60 2.67 1.13
N TYR A 175 -12.54 1.93 0.55
CA TYR A 175 -12.85 1.97 -0.87
C TYR A 175 -14.27 2.48 -1.10
N TYR A 176 -14.42 3.26 -2.16
CA TYR A 176 -15.67 3.67 -2.72
C TYR A 176 -15.85 3.02 -4.09
N ASN A 177 -16.91 2.22 -4.26
CA ASN A 177 -17.31 1.58 -5.50
C ASN A 177 -18.34 2.47 -6.21
N PHE A 178 -18.13 2.69 -7.49
CA PHE A 178 -19.02 3.55 -8.30
C PHE A 178 -20.21 2.80 -8.88
#